data_de7a6eb9bf69060cafb03d713e2be53b
#
_entry.id   de7a6eb9bf69060cafb03d713e2be53b
#
_cell.length_a   1.000
_cell.length_b   1.000
_cell.length_c   1.000
_cell.angle_alpha   90.00
_cell.angle_beta   90.00
_cell.angle_gamma   90.00
#
_symmetry.space_group_name_H-M   'P 1'
#
loop_
_entity.id
_entity.type
_entity.pdbx_description
1 polymer ?
#
loop_
_entity_poly.entity_id
_entity_poly.type
_entity_poly.pdbx_seq_one_letter_code
_entity_poly.pdbx_strand_id
1 'polypeptide(L)'
;MFSYRFIVRTDKNNSLRIRISNKRKTAEVSISGISLSPDDLANALSEKPKPKNIKWKSLLSNYAAKLDGIKCELLKSGRADEDVKVIREIVLRECFDREEEPPKEDLGQFVTHFQSFIDGKTNKGTKGVYQHTLDRIRLFDPDIDKKSFEDIDLKWLTAFEAFCAQTASKNARNIHLRNIRAVFNNAIDYELTIAYPFRRFKIRPEATRKRSLTVEELRKLFSYPVEPYAEIYSDLFKLIFMLIGINTVDLHGLKAITKDGRIEYKRAKTGRLYSIKVEPEAMKIIEKYRGVNGLLCIADRWSDSRNFRHQINKALQRIGEVERKGRGGKKIITSAFPELTTYWARHSWATIAADLDIPDAVISQALGHSGDTNSTTAIYIKRNEKKVDEANRRVLDWVLYGKK
;
A
#
# COMPACT_ATOMS: atom_id res chain seq x y z
N MET A 1 -0.36 -0.57 50.40
CA MET A 1 -1.58 0.17 50.01
C MET A 1 -1.22 1.19 48.96
N PHE A 2 -1.95 1.23 47.85
CA PHE A 2 -1.65 2.15 46.77
C PHE A 2 -1.97 3.62 47.13
N SER A 3 -1.21 4.52 46.53
CA SER A 3 -1.46 5.95 46.51
C SER A 3 -1.62 6.42 45.07
N TYR A 4 -2.30 7.53 44.89
CA TYR A 4 -2.46 8.14 43.58
C TYR A 4 -2.24 9.64 43.61
N ARG A 5 -1.89 10.23 42.45
CA ARG A 5 -1.84 11.68 42.27
C ARG A 5 -2.13 12.02 40.79
N PHE A 6 -2.74 13.18 40.60
CA PHE A 6 -2.91 13.75 39.27
C PHE A 6 -1.60 14.42 38.83
N ILE A 7 -1.21 14.18 37.58
CA ILE A 7 0.00 14.77 36.99
C ILE A 7 -0.29 15.23 35.57
N VAL A 8 0.51 16.19 35.10
CA VAL A 8 0.52 16.61 33.67
C VAL A 8 1.83 16.17 33.05
N ARG A 9 1.76 15.57 31.87
CA ARG A 9 2.90 15.24 31.03
C ARG A 9 3.10 16.32 29.99
N THR A 10 4.08 17.17 30.17
CA THR A 10 4.41 18.29 29.28
C THR A 10 5.04 17.82 27.97
N ASP A 11 5.74 16.70 27.99
CA ASP A 11 6.31 16.01 26.85
C ASP A 11 5.26 15.37 25.91
N LYS A 12 4.00 15.26 26.37
CA LYS A 12 2.87 14.67 25.65
C LYS A 12 1.66 15.63 25.60
N ASN A 13 1.84 16.80 25.02
CA ASN A 13 0.79 17.82 24.81
C ASN A 13 0.02 18.20 26.10
N ASN A 14 0.70 18.32 27.22
CA ASN A 14 0.11 18.64 28.52
C ASN A 14 -1.03 17.68 28.92
N SER A 15 -0.89 16.40 28.62
CA SER A 15 -1.91 15.40 28.92
C SER A 15 -2.06 15.17 30.41
N LEU A 16 -3.32 15.24 30.92
CA LEU A 16 -3.66 14.93 32.29
C LEU A 16 -3.65 13.41 32.54
N ARG A 17 -2.99 12.98 33.63
CA ARG A 17 -2.86 11.57 34.00
C ARG A 17 -3.08 11.33 35.47
N ILE A 18 -3.47 10.10 35.79
CA ILE A 18 -3.47 9.57 37.15
C ILE A 18 -2.23 8.71 37.31
N ARG A 19 -1.31 9.08 38.20
CA ARG A 19 -0.19 8.23 38.57
C ARG A 19 -0.57 7.42 39.80
N ILE A 20 -0.50 6.12 39.68
CA ILE A 20 -0.78 5.14 40.74
C ILE A 20 0.56 4.61 41.24
N SER A 21 0.74 4.49 42.54
CA SER A 21 1.98 3.97 43.12
C SER A 21 1.65 2.93 44.20
N ASN A 22 2.29 1.76 44.13
CA ASN A 22 2.22 0.70 45.14
C ASN A 22 3.56 -0.04 45.22
N LYS A 23 4.07 -0.32 46.44
CA LYS A 23 5.32 -1.06 46.67
C LYS A 23 6.51 -0.60 45.82
N ARG A 24 6.74 0.70 45.74
CA ARG A 24 7.80 1.35 44.91
C ARG A 24 7.64 1.19 43.38
N LYS A 25 6.58 0.54 42.89
CA LYS A 25 6.22 0.50 41.49
C LYS A 25 5.21 1.60 41.19
N THR A 26 5.24 2.10 39.95
CA THR A 26 4.31 3.14 39.48
C THR A 26 3.69 2.75 38.15
N ALA A 27 2.43 3.15 37.92
CA ALA A 27 1.72 3.08 36.68
C ALA A 27 0.97 4.38 36.41
N GLU A 28 0.70 4.68 35.15
CA GLU A 28 -0.03 5.89 34.77
C GLU A 28 -1.24 5.54 33.89
N VAL A 29 -2.33 6.28 34.12
CA VAL A 29 -3.57 6.21 33.35
C VAL A 29 -3.84 7.57 32.75
N SER A 30 -4.00 7.66 31.43
CA SER A 30 -4.31 8.91 30.74
C SER A 30 -5.81 9.22 30.83
N ILE A 31 -6.13 10.45 31.13
CA ILE A 31 -7.50 10.96 31.05
C ILE A 31 -7.68 11.59 29.68
N SER A 32 -8.38 10.88 28.80
CA SER A 32 -8.52 11.28 27.39
C SER A 32 -9.24 12.61 27.23
N GLY A 33 -8.83 13.39 26.23
CA GLY A 33 -9.51 14.64 25.85
C GLY A 33 -9.23 15.83 26.78
N ILE A 34 -8.30 15.70 27.76
CA ILE A 34 -7.97 16.77 28.70
C ILE A 34 -6.51 17.14 28.57
N SER A 35 -6.27 18.40 28.25
CA SER A 35 -4.97 19.06 28.29
C SER A 35 -5.00 20.20 29.28
N LEU A 36 -4.08 20.19 30.25
CA LEU A 36 -3.95 21.19 31.31
C LEU A 36 -2.48 21.59 31.48
N SER A 37 -2.23 22.88 31.75
CA SER A 37 -0.90 23.26 32.20
C SER A 37 -0.64 22.78 33.65
N PRO A 38 0.62 22.58 34.06
CA PRO A 38 0.95 22.24 35.45
C PRO A 38 0.37 23.24 36.44
N ASP A 39 0.39 24.55 36.11
CA ASP A 39 -0.15 25.61 36.94
C ASP A 39 -1.68 25.55 37.09
N ASP A 40 -2.38 25.22 35.99
CA ASP A 40 -3.84 25.04 36.02
C ASP A 40 -4.22 23.79 36.81
N LEU A 41 -3.45 22.71 36.74
CA LEU A 41 -3.65 21.54 37.60
C LEU A 41 -3.45 21.89 39.09
N ALA A 42 -2.35 22.55 39.41
CA ALA A 42 -2.09 22.96 40.78
C ALA A 42 -3.21 23.88 41.35
N ASN A 43 -3.68 24.81 40.52
CA ASN A 43 -4.79 25.69 40.87
C ASN A 43 -6.12 24.93 40.99
N ALA A 44 -6.42 23.97 40.12
CA ALA A 44 -7.64 23.14 40.23
C ALA A 44 -7.66 22.29 41.52
N LEU A 45 -6.50 21.86 42.00
CA LEU A 45 -6.37 21.09 43.25
C LEU A 45 -6.37 21.95 44.50
N SER A 46 -6.31 23.27 44.40
CA SER A 46 -6.34 24.19 45.53
C SER A 46 -7.74 24.29 46.17
N GLU A 47 -7.83 24.77 47.40
CA GLU A 47 -9.11 24.98 48.13
C GLU A 47 -10.00 25.99 47.38
N LYS A 48 -9.40 27.08 46.87
CA LYS A 48 -10.10 28.16 46.16
C LYS A 48 -9.57 28.31 44.73
N PRO A 49 -10.04 27.49 43.79
CA PRO A 49 -9.60 27.58 42.41
C PRO A 49 -10.10 28.83 41.71
N LYS A 50 -9.33 29.31 40.71
CA LYS A 50 -9.78 30.40 39.83
C LYS A 50 -11.03 29.97 39.06
N PRO A 51 -11.94 30.89 38.69
CA PRO A 51 -13.19 30.54 37.98
C PRO A 51 -13.00 29.63 36.77
N LYS A 52 -11.95 29.85 35.96
CA LYS A 52 -11.64 29.01 34.79
C LYS A 52 -11.31 27.55 35.13
N ASN A 53 -10.88 27.25 36.35
CA ASN A 53 -10.43 25.93 36.80
C ASN A 53 -11.46 25.20 37.70
N ILE A 54 -12.60 25.82 38.02
CA ILE A 54 -13.68 25.21 38.84
C ILE A 54 -14.17 23.90 38.21
N LYS A 55 -14.38 23.86 36.87
CA LYS A 55 -14.79 22.65 36.16
C LYS A 55 -13.78 21.50 36.31
N TRP A 56 -12.50 21.83 36.34
CA TRP A 56 -11.46 20.84 36.55
C TRP A 56 -11.41 20.33 37.97
N LYS A 57 -11.64 21.20 38.96
CA LYS A 57 -11.77 20.77 40.36
C LYS A 57 -12.89 19.75 40.54
N SER A 58 -14.07 20.01 40.01
CA SER A 58 -15.20 19.07 40.06
C SER A 58 -14.85 17.72 39.42
N LEU A 59 -14.26 17.73 38.22
CA LEU A 59 -13.84 16.54 37.53
C LEU A 59 -12.79 15.73 38.31
N LEU A 60 -11.74 16.38 38.79
CA LEU A 60 -10.68 15.74 39.59
C LEU A 60 -11.23 15.17 40.91
N SER A 61 -12.18 15.86 41.54
CA SER A 61 -12.86 15.36 42.75
C SER A 61 -13.67 14.10 42.49
N ASN A 62 -14.36 14.02 41.35
CA ASN A 62 -15.07 12.80 40.93
C ASN A 62 -14.13 11.61 40.71
N TYR A 63 -13.00 11.82 40.06
CA TYR A 63 -12.00 10.77 39.92
C TYR A 63 -11.37 10.38 41.26
N ALA A 64 -11.09 11.34 42.13
CA ALA A 64 -10.57 11.07 43.46
C ALA A 64 -11.53 10.20 44.27
N ALA A 65 -12.84 10.51 44.28
CA ALA A 65 -13.85 9.72 44.96
C ALA A 65 -13.91 8.26 44.45
N LYS A 66 -13.86 8.05 43.13
CA LYS A 66 -13.80 6.69 42.54
C LYS A 66 -12.51 5.96 42.97
N LEU A 67 -11.37 6.61 42.94
CA LEU A 67 -10.07 6.03 43.32
C LEU A 67 -10.02 5.67 44.80
N ASP A 68 -10.61 6.49 45.68
CA ASP A 68 -10.73 6.20 47.08
C ASP A 68 -11.71 5.05 47.35
N GLY A 69 -12.78 4.92 46.57
CA GLY A 69 -13.68 3.75 46.56
C GLY A 69 -12.92 2.44 46.22
N ILE A 70 -12.17 2.42 45.16
CA ILE A 70 -11.31 1.27 44.76
C ILE A 70 -10.33 0.93 45.88
N LYS A 71 -9.70 1.94 46.48
CA LYS A 71 -8.77 1.75 47.58
C LYS A 71 -9.46 1.10 48.81
N CYS A 72 -10.67 1.52 49.15
CA CYS A 72 -11.47 0.91 50.21
C CYS A 72 -11.86 -0.54 49.90
N GLU A 73 -12.24 -0.86 48.65
CA GLU A 73 -12.56 -2.23 48.24
C GLU A 73 -11.36 -3.17 48.32
N LEU A 74 -10.20 -2.73 47.84
CA LEU A 74 -8.96 -3.50 47.93
C LEU A 74 -8.52 -3.75 49.37
N LEU A 75 -8.77 -2.80 50.26
CA LEU A 75 -8.54 -2.97 51.71
C LEU A 75 -9.48 -4.02 52.30
N LYS A 76 -10.79 -3.90 52.05
CA LYS A 76 -11.82 -4.84 52.55
C LYS A 76 -11.61 -6.26 52.06
N SER A 77 -11.13 -6.43 50.83
CA SER A 77 -10.86 -7.73 50.22
C SER A 77 -9.48 -8.31 50.59
N GLY A 78 -8.70 -7.67 51.44
CA GLY A 78 -7.34 -8.12 51.79
C GLY A 78 -6.29 -7.95 50.67
N ARG A 79 -6.61 -7.25 49.58
CA ARG A 79 -5.77 -7.04 48.41
C ARG A 79 -5.01 -5.72 48.41
N ALA A 80 -4.77 -5.14 49.59
CA ALA A 80 -4.05 -3.86 49.74
C ALA A 80 -2.65 -3.85 49.12
N ASP A 81 -2.03 -5.03 48.96
CA ASP A 81 -0.69 -5.25 48.48
C ASP A 81 -0.60 -5.69 47.01
N GLU A 82 -1.70 -5.56 46.27
CA GLU A 82 -1.82 -5.97 44.85
C GLU A 82 -0.76 -5.31 43.94
N ASP A 83 -0.38 -5.96 42.85
CA ASP A 83 0.55 -5.38 41.89
C ASP A 83 -0.03 -4.12 41.24
N VAL A 84 0.81 -3.12 41.02
CA VAL A 84 0.37 -1.81 40.48
C VAL A 84 -0.27 -1.94 39.10
N LYS A 85 0.08 -2.98 38.32
CA LYS A 85 -0.54 -3.25 37.02
C LYS A 85 -1.99 -3.67 37.16
N VAL A 86 -2.29 -4.56 38.11
CA VAL A 86 -3.66 -4.99 38.44
C VAL A 86 -4.50 -3.85 38.98
N ILE A 87 -3.92 -3.02 39.84
CA ILE A 87 -4.60 -1.81 40.33
C ILE A 87 -4.92 -0.86 39.16
N ARG A 88 -4.00 -0.70 38.23
CA ARG A 88 -4.22 0.11 37.02
C ARG A 88 -5.39 -0.41 36.17
N GLU A 89 -5.52 -1.70 36.03
CA GLU A 89 -6.63 -2.35 35.29
C GLU A 89 -7.97 -2.11 35.96
N ILE A 90 -8.02 -2.25 37.29
CA ILE A 90 -9.21 -1.92 38.07
C ILE A 90 -9.59 -0.45 37.92
N VAL A 91 -8.62 0.46 37.94
CA VAL A 91 -8.86 1.90 37.72
C VAL A 91 -9.38 2.19 36.33
N LEU A 92 -8.85 1.50 35.30
CA LEU A 92 -9.34 1.65 33.92
C LEU A 92 -10.80 1.21 33.80
N ARG A 93 -11.17 0.08 34.39
CA ARG A 93 -12.55 -0.43 34.37
C ARG A 93 -13.50 0.47 35.14
N GLU A 94 -13.20 0.77 36.40
CA GLU A 94 -14.13 1.46 37.30
C GLU A 94 -14.20 2.98 37.08
N CYS A 95 -13.12 3.61 36.59
CA CYS A 95 -13.12 5.06 36.40
C CYS A 95 -13.49 5.47 34.96
N PHE A 96 -13.29 4.61 33.97
CA PHE A 96 -13.38 5.00 32.57
C PHE A 96 -14.33 4.15 31.74
N ASP A 97 -15.08 3.18 32.32
CA ASP A 97 -15.93 2.21 31.63
C ASP A 97 -15.21 1.52 30.45
N ARG A 98 -13.92 1.35 30.56
CA ARG A 98 -13.15 0.62 29.57
C ARG A 98 -13.12 -0.84 30.02
N GLU A 99 -13.96 -1.67 29.41
CA GLU A 99 -13.71 -3.11 29.41
C GLU A 99 -12.30 -3.36 28.87
N GLU A 100 -11.61 -4.34 29.42
CA GLU A 100 -10.30 -4.74 28.94
C GLU A 100 -10.39 -4.91 27.40
N GLU A 101 -9.61 -4.11 26.68
CA GLU A 101 -9.10 -4.65 25.42
C GLU A 101 -8.47 -5.99 25.77
N PRO A 102 -8.80 -7.09 25.02
CA PRO A 102 -8.19 -8.39 25.26
C PRO A 102 -6.67 -8.20 25.42
N PRO A 103 -5.98 -8.98 26.28
CA PRO A 103 -4.59 -8.73 26.61
C PRO A 103 -3.87 -8.38 25.32
N LYS A 104 -3.36 -7.16 25.22
CA LYS A 104 -2.61 -6.75 24.03
C LYS A 104 -1.57 -7.82 23.88
N GLU A 105 -1.74 -8.69 22.89
CA GLU A 105 -0.67 -9.57 22.42
C GLU A 105 0.58 -8.72 22.53
N ASP A 106 1.65 -9.28 23.06
CA ASP A 106 2.92 -8.55 23.27
C ASP A 106 3.40 -8.03 21.91
N LEU A 107 2.73 -6.97 21.42
CA LEU A 107 3.01 -6.32 20.14
C LEU A 107 4.39 -5.65 20.16
N GLY A 108 5.09 -5.73 21.31
CA GLY A 108 6.48 -5.35 21.42
C GLY A 108 7.42 -6.26 20.64
N GLN A 109 7.01 -7.50 20.34
CA GLN A 109 7.77 -8.39 19.47
C GLN A 109 7.60 -7.96 18.00
N PHE A 110 8.72 -7.87 17.31
CA PHE A 110 8.78 -7.39 15.93
C PHE A 110 7.84 -8.18 14.99
N VAL A 111 7.87 -9.51 15.05
CA VAL A 111 7.09 -10.38 14.15
C VAL A 111 5.60 -10.32 14.46
N THR A 112 5.21 -10.29 15.73
CA THR A 112 3.80 -10.18 16.16
C THR A 112 3.18 -8.90 15.63
N HIS A 113 3.88 -7.77 15.76
CA HIS A 113 3.42 -6.50 15.21
C HIS A 113 3.43 -6.51 13.69
N PHE A 114 4.44 -7.11 13.05
CA PHE A 114 4.51 -7.22 11.59
C PHE A 114 3.30 -7.99 11.06
N GLN A 115 2.92 -9.12 11.70
CA GLN A 115 1.75 -9.91 11.32
C GLN A 115 0.45 -9.10 11.50
N SER A 116 0.28 -8.42 12.62
CA SER A 116 -0.87 -7.54 12.87
C SER A 116 -0.96 -6.43 11.81
N PHE A 117 0.18 -5.84 11.42
CA PHE A 117 0.24 -4.85 10.34
C PHE A 117 -0.19 -5.42 8.98
N ILE A 118 0.16 -6.68 8.68
CA ILE A 118 -0.31 -7.40 7.49
C ILE A 118 -1.83 -7.59 7.54
N ASP A 119 -2.33 -8.04 8.69
CA ASP A 119 -3.75 -8.38 8.86
C ASP A 119 -4.66 -7.15 8.74
N GLY A 120 -4.18 -5.99 9.16
CA GLY A 120 -4.83 -4.71 8.97
C GLY A 120 -4.92 -4.22 7.51
N LYS A 121 -4.22 -4.84 6.54
CA LYS A 121 -4.33 -4.42 5.14
C LYS A 121 -5.58 -4.99 4.48
N THR A 122 -6.33 -4.17 3.78
CA THR A 122 -7.54 -4.58 3.06
C THR A 122 -7.22 -5.20 1.69
N ASN A 123 -6.19 -4.72 1.01
CA ASN A 123 -5.82 -5.17 -0.33
C ASN A 123 -5.03 -6.49 -0.28
N LYS A 124 -5.57 -7.55 -0.88
CA LYS A 124 -4.94 -8.89 -0.94
C LYS A 124 -3.53 -8.87 -1.58
N GLY A 125 -3.30 -8.04 -2.61
CA GLY A 125 -2.00 -7.92 -3.25
C GLY A 125 -0.97 -7.29 -2.30
N THR A 126 -1.37 -6.26 -1.55
CA THR A 126 -0.53 -5.62 -0.54
C THR A 126 -0.23 -6.58 0.60
N LYS A 127 -1.23 -7.32 1.12
CA LYS A 127 -1.00 -8.38 2.12
C LYS A 127 0.07 -9.36 1.65
N GLY A 128 -0.05 -9.87 0.42
CA GLY A 128 0.90 -10.85 -0.12
C GLY A 128 2.34 -10.31 -0.24
N VAL A 129 2.52 -9.03 -0.57
CA VAL A 129 3.85 -8.41 -0.64
C VAL A 129 4.50 -8.29 0.75
N TYR A 130 3.74 -7.91 1.77
CA TYR A 130 4.23 -7.86 3.15
C TYR A 130 4.48 -9.26 3.72
N GLN A 131 3.56 -10.21 3.46
CA GLN A 131 3.74 -11.62 3.86
C GLN A 131 5.00 -12.22 3.28
N HIS A 132 5.24 -12.04 1.98
CA HIS A 132 6.48 -12.49 1.34
C HIS A 132 7.73 -11.87 1.98
N THR A 133 7.63 -10.63 2.49
CA THR A 133 8.74 -10.01 3.24
C THR A 133 8.95 -10.69 4.57
N LEU A 134 7.90 -10.97 5.33
CA LEU A 134 7.98 -11.66 6.61
C LEU A 134 8.53 -13.09 6.45
N ASP A 135 8.07 -13.81 5.43
CA ASP A 135 8.58 -15.16 5.11
C ASP A 135 10.08 -15.10 4.76
N ARG A 136 10.51 -14.07 4.05
CA ARG A 136 11.93 -13.87 3.70
C ARG A 136 12.78 -13.53 4.91
N ILE A 137 12.23 -12.78 5.87
CA ILE A 137 12.88 -12.47 7.16
C ILE A 137 13.05 -13.75 7.98
N ARG A 138 12.02 -14.58 8.10
CA ARG A 138 12.08 -15.86 8.82
C ARG A 138 13.11 -16.82 8.21
N LEU A 139 13.26 -16.81 6.89
CA LEU A 139 14.28 -17.60 6.21
C LEU A 139 15.71 -17.11 6.51
N PHE A 140 15.90 -15.80 6.68
CA PHE A 140 17.18 -15.19 7.01
C PHE A 140 17.54 -15.37 8.48
N ASP A 141 16.57 -15.20 9.37
CA ASP A 141 16.75 -15.20 10.82
C ASP A 141 15.71 -16.13 11.47
N PRO A 142 16.02 -17.41 11.68
CA PRO A 142 15.09 -18.38 12.29
C PRO A 142 14.64 -18.02 13.70
N ASP A 143 15.41 -17.21 14.43
CA ASP A 143 15.07 -16.75 15.78
C ASP A 143 14.30 -15.43 15.82
N ILE A 144 13.88 -14.91 14.66
CA ILE A 144 13.22 -13.60 14.52
C ILE A 144 11.93 -13.49 15.35
N ASP A 145 11.20 -14.60 15.53
CA ASP A 145 9.95 -14.62 16.31
C ASP A 145 10.16 -14.30 17.81
N LYS A 146 11.43 -14.35 18.30
CA LYS A 146 11.82 -14.02 19.67
C LYS A 146 12.37 -12.59 19.80
N LYS A 147 12.59 -11.89 18.69
CA LYS A 147 13.26 -10.59 18.65
C LYS A 147 12.30 -9.42 18.81
N SER A 148 12.76 -8.41 19.54
CA SER A 148 12.11 -7.12 19.66
C SER A 148 12.48 -6.18 18.50
N PHE A 149 11.90 -4.98 18.47
CA PHE A 149 12.28 -3.94 17.52
C PHE A 149 13.72 -3.44 17.72
N GLU A 150 14.20 -3.47 18.95
CA GLU A 150 15.55 -3.03 19.36
C GLU A 150 16.63 -3.97 18.80
N ASP A 151 16.30 -5.25 18.59
CA ASP A 151 17.21 -6.25 18.03
C ASP A 151 17.40 -6.10 16.52
N ILE A 152 16.51 -5.38 15.85
CA ILE A 152 16.57 -5.11 14.41
C ILE A 152 17.35 -3.82 14.15
N ASP A 153 18.62 -3.89 14.36
CA ASP A 153 19.55 -2.75 14.26
C ASP A 153 20.08 -2.54 12.83
N LEU A 154 20.99 -1.58 12.68
CA LEU A 154 21.69 -1.30 11.41
C LEU A 154 22.47 -2.52 10.89
N LYS A 155 23.10 -3.27 11.78
CA LYS A 155 23.91 -4.47 11.43
C LYS A 155 23.00 -5.57 10.90
N TRP A 156 21.85 -5.79 11.56
CA TRP A 156 20.86 -6.76 11.12
C TRP A 156 20.29 -6.39 9.73
N LEU A 157 19.91 -5.13 9.50
CA LEU A 157 19.43 -4.66 8.19
C LEU A 157 20.46 -4.85 7.08
N THR A 158 21.72 -4.57 7.37
CA THR A 158 22.81 -4.74 6.39
C THR A 158 23.02 -6.22 6.04
N ALA A 159 22.98 -7.09 7.04
CA ALA A 159 23.09 -8.54 6.84
C ALA A 159 21.87 -9.09 6.06
N PHE A 160 20.66 -8.64 6.38
CA PHE A 160 19.44 -9.01 5.64
C PHE A 160 19.49 -8.54 4.17
N GLU A 161 19.98 -7.31 3.91
CA GLU A 161 20.16 -6.83 2.52
C GLU A 161 21.15 -7.70 1.77
N ALA A 162 22.29 -8.07 2.39
CA ALA A 162 23.29 -8.96 1.80
C ALA A 162 22.73 -10.36 1.52
N PHE A 163 21.95 -10.92 2.43
CA PHE A 163 21.24 -12.19 2.22
C PHE A 163 20.28 -12.11 1.03
N CYS A 164 19.48 -11.06 0.95
CA CYS A 164 18.57 -10.86 -0.19
C CYS A 164 19.32 -10.65 -1.50
N ALA A 165 20.51 -10.07 -1.49
CA ALA A 165 21.32 -9.81 -2.68
C ALA A 165 21.78 -11.08 -3.41
N GLN A 166 21.84 -12.22 -2.74
CA GLN A 166 22.21 -13.50 -3.34
C GLN A 166 21.21 -13.99 -4.40
N THR A 167 19.93 -13.61 -4.27
CA THR A 167 18.85 -14.14 -5.13
C THR A 167 17.97 -13.07 -5.76
N ALA A 168 18.13 -11.81 -5.41
CA ALA A 168 17.25 -10.74 -5.84
C ALA A 168 18.02 -9.50 -6.33
N SER A 169 17.50 -8.85 -7.38
CA SER A 169 18.02 -7.57 -7.85
C SER A 169 17.87 -6.49 -6.76
N LYS A 170 18.66 -5.41 -6.88
CA LYS A 170 18.66 -4.31 -5.92
C LYS A 170 17.26 -3.72 -5.69
N ASN A 171 16.50 -3.50 -6.76
CA ASN A 171 15.14 -2.96 -6.62
C ASN A 171 14.16 -3.96 -5.99
N ALA A 172 14.34 -5.27 -6.22
CA ALA A 172 13.51 -6.30 -5.59
C ALA A 172 13.76 -6.38 -4.08
N ARG A 173 15.05 -6.41 -3.63
CA ARG A 173 15.35 -6.41 -2.20
C ARG A 173 14.95 -5.11 -1.50
N ASN A 174 14.97 -3.98 -2.20
CA ASN A 174 14.47 -2.70 -1.70
C ASN A 174 12.97 -2.72 -1.36
N ILE A 175 12.19 -3.61 -1.96
CA ILE A 175 10.78 -3.79 -1.60
C ILE A 175 10.70 -4.31 -0.15
N HIS A 176 11.48 -5.33 0.18
CA HIS A 176 11.53 -5.88 1.54
C HIS A 176 11.96 -4.82 2.55
N LEU A 177 13.02 -4.07 2.26
CA LEU A 177 13.52 -3.01 3.14
C LEU A 177 12.50 -1.88 3.35
N ARG A 178 11.74 -1.50 2.30
CA ARG A 178 10.64 -0.51 2.43
C ARG A 178 9.50 -1.05 3.27
N ASN A 179 9.18 -2.33 3.14
CA ASN A 179 8.15 -2.99 3.94
C ASN A 179 8.54 -3.00 5.43
N ILE A 180 9.78 -3.40 5.74
CA ILE A 180 10.30 -3.35 7.11
C ILE A 180 10.23 -1.92 7.66
N ARG A 181 10.69 -0.93 6.88
CA ARG A 181 10.61 0.47 7.27
C ARG A 181 9.18 0.94 7.55
N ALA A 182 8.21 0.50 6.76
CA ALA A 182 6.80 0.84 6.97
C ALA A 182 6.26 0.25 8.28
N VAL A 183 6.68 -0.97 8.63
CA VAL A 183 6.33 -1.62 9.91
C VAL A 183 6.96 -0.86 11.09
N PHE A 184 8.24 -0.45 10.98
CA PHE A 184 8.88 0.39 12.00
C PHE A 184 8.16 1.72 12.20
N ASN A 185 7.83 2.42 11.13
CA ASN A 185 7.09 3.69 11.23
C ASN A 185 5.76 3.48 11.94
N ASN A 186 5.02 2.42 11.58
CA ASN A 186 3.76 2.10 12.22
C ASN A 186 3.94 1.73 13.71
N ALA A 187 4.96 0.96 14.06
CA ALA A 187 5.26 0.64 15.47
C ALA A 187 5.60 1.90 16.29
N ILE A 188 6.33 2.84 15.69
CA ILE A 188 6.64 4.14 16.32
C ILE A 188 5.37 4.98 16.49
N ASP A 189 4.48 5.02 15.49
CA ASP A 189 3.20 5.72 15.57
C ASP A 189 2.29 5.14 16.69
N TYR A 190 2.39 3.83 16.95
CA TYR A 190 1.72 3.15 18.08
C TYR A 190 2.49 3.20 19.41
N GLU A 191 3.61 3.92 19.47
CA GLU A 191 4.48 4.04 20.66
C GLU A 191 5.02 2.68 21.17
N LEU A 192 5.13 1.67 20.32
CA LEU A 192 5.65 0.34 20.68
C LEU A 192 7.18 0.32 20.80
N THR A 193 7.86 1.17 20.03
CA THR A 193 9.32 1.30 20.04
C THR A 193 9.74 2.73 19.72
N ILE A 194 10.95 3.10 20.14
CA ILE A 194 11.64 4.33 19.73
C ILE A 194 12.82 4.01 18.79
N ALA A 195 13.11 2.72 18.59
CA ALA A 195 14.18 2.28 17.71
C ALA A 195 13.87 2.62 16.25
N TYR A 196 14.82 3.22 15.54
CA TYR A 196 14.66 3.54 14.13
C TYR A 196 15.97 3.34 13.36
N PRO A 197 16.31 2.13 12.96
CA PRO A 197 17.57 1.81 12.29
C PRO A 197 17.69 2.49 10.91
N PHE A 198 16.57 2.83 10.28
CA PHE A 198 16.52 3.52 8.98
C PHE A 198 17.01 4.98 9.01
N ARG A 199 17.29 5.57 10.18
CA ARG A 199 17.95 6.87 10.28
C ARG A 199 19.31 6.83 9.55
N ARG A 200 20.07 5.76 9.73
CA ARG A 200 21.39 5.54 9.14
C ARG A 200 21.35 4.65 7.90
N PHE A 201 20.42 3.69 7.83
CA PHE A 201 20.26 2.79 6.69
C PHE A 201 19.49 3.49 5.55
N LYS A 202 20.14 3.67 4.39
CA LYS A 202 19.56 4.37 3.24
C LYS A 202 19.20 3.40 2.13
N ILE A 203 17.91 3.28 1.84
CA ILE A 203 17.40 2.48 0.72
C ILE A 203 17.60 3.28 -0.57
N ARG A 204 18.58 2.89 -1.40
CA ARG A 204 18.91 3.57 -2.66
C ARG A 204 18.34 2.79 -3.84
N PRO A 205 17.43 3.36 -4.64
CA PRO A 205 16.95 2.72 -5.86
C PRO A 205 18.07 2.62 -6.89
N GLU A 206 17.93 1.66 -7.79
CA GLU A 206 18.77 1.52 -8.96
C GLU A 206 17.95 1.83 -10.20
N ALA A 207 18.54 2.58 -11.15
CA ALA A 207 17.90 2.85 -12.41
C ALA A 207 17.66 1.54 -13.17
N THR A 208 16.45 1.36 -13.67
CA THR A 208 16.08 0.20 -14.49
C THR A 208 16.04 0.59 -15.96
N ARG A 209 16.42 -0.36 -16.84
CA ARG A 209 16.26 -0.19 -18.27
C ARG A 209 14.80 0.17 -18.60
N LYS A 210 14.60 1.16 -19.44
CA LYS A 210 13.26 1.51 -19.94
C LYS A 210 12.71 0.32 -20.74
N ARG A 211 11.47 -0.04 -20.46
CA ARG A 211 10.76 -1.16 -21.09
C ARG A 211 9.81 -0.63 -22.17
N SER A 212 10.35 0.11 -23.13
CA SER A 212 9.58 0.65 -24.26
C SER A 212 10.09 0.05 -25.57
N LEU A 213 9.18 -0.21 -26.48
CA LEU A 213 9.48 -0.57 -27.87
C LEU A 213 9.51 0.70 -28.71
N THR A 214 10.38 0.74 -29.73
CA THR A 214 10.35 1.78 -30.75
C THR A 214 9.12 1.61 -31.65
N VAL A 215 8.86 2.60 -32.51
CA VAL A 215 7.75 2.53 -33.46
C VAL A 215 7.96 1.36 -34.45
N GLU A 216 9.20 1.12 -34.92
CA GLU A 216 9.58 0.04 -35.80
C GLU A 216 9.38 -1.33 -35.14
N GLU A 217 9.80 -1.46 -33.88
CA GLU A 217 9.60 -2.67 -33.09
C GLU A 217 8.12 -2.97 -32.87
N LEU A 218 7.31 -1.92 -32.59
CA LEU A 218 5.85 -2.07 -32.48
C LEU A 218 5.21 -2.50 -33.76
N ARG A 219 5.60 -1.90 -34.92
CA ARG A 219 5.11 -2.31 -36.26
C ARG A 219 5.47 -3.74 -36.55
N LYS A 220 6.73 -4.13 -36.30
CA LYS A 220 7.19 -5.51 -36.42
C LYS A 220 6.37 -6.46 -35.55
N LEU A 221 6.13 -6.11 -34.28
CA LEU A 221 5.33 -6.93 -33.35
C LEU A 221 3.87 -7.04 -33.81
N PHE A 222 3.27 -5.94 -34.28
CA PHE A 222 1.87 -5.90 -34.71
C PHE A 222 1.60 -6.69 -35.99
N SER A 223 2.59 -6.79 -36.86
CA SER A 223 2.52 -7.57 -38.13
C SER A 223 3.15 -8.95 -38.03
N TYR A 224 3.72 -9.32 -36.86
CA TYR A 224 4.41 -10.59 -36.72
C TYR A 224 3.47 -11.77 -36.89
N PRO A 225 3.78 -12.73 -37.81
CA PRO A 225 2.94 -13.90 -37.96
C PRO A 225 2.98 -14.77 -36.73
N VAL A 226 1.81 -15.01 -36.14
CA VAL A 226 1.65 -15.84 -34.97
C VAL A 226 0.75 -17.03 -35.26
N GLU A 227 0.93 -18.12 -34.53
CA GLU A 227 0.04 -19.25 -34.65
C GLU A 227 -1.39 -18.94 -34.17
N PRO A 228 -2.43 -19.62 -34.71
CA PRO A 228 -3.84 -19.29 -34.41
C PRO A 228 -4.17 -19.19 -32.93
N TYR A 229 -3.57 -20.05 -32.08
CA TYR A 229 -3.81 -20.02 -30.64
C TYR A 229 -3.19 -18.80 -29.96
N ALA A 230 -2.18 -18.17 -30.56
CA ALA A 230 -1.48 -17.01 -30.02
C ALA A 230 -2.04 -15.68 -30.53
N GLU A 231 -2.88 -15.72 -31.58
CA GLU A 231 -3.44 -14.51 -32.20
C GLU A 231 -4.18 -13.62 -31.24
N ILE A 232 -5.01 -14.21 -30.39
CA ILE A 232 -5.75 -13.45 -29.35
C ILE A 232 -4.80 -12.66 -28.45
N TYR A 233 -3.66 -13.21 -28.05
CA TYR A 233 -2.72 -12.52 -27.17
C TYR A 233 -1.98 -11.38 -27.88
N SER A 234 -1.65 -11.56 -29.16
CA SER A 234 -1.07 -10.51 -29.98
C SER A 234 -2.07 -9.37 -30.20
N ASP A 235 -3.31 -9.67 -30.55
CA ASP A 235 -4.36 -8.68 -30.75
C ASP A 235 -4.72 -7.96 -29.44
N LEU A 236 -4.76 -8.66 -28.30
CA LEU A 236 -4.98 -8.03 -27.01
C LEU A 236 -3.81 -7.12 -26.59
N PHE A 237 -2.57 -7.43 -26.97
CA PHE A 237 -1.46 -6.50 -26.75
C PHE A 237 -1.63 -5.21 -27.57
N LYS A 238 -2.04 -5.33 -28.85
CA LYS A 238 -2.38 -4.17 -29.70
C LYS A 238 -3.51 -3.35 -29.06
N LEU A 239 -4.57 -4.01 -28.59
CA LEU A 239 -5.68 -3.35 -27.91
C LEU A 239 -5.21 -2.62 -26.62
N ILE A 240 -4.37 -3.25 -25.81
CA ILE A 240 -3.79 -2.62 -24.61
C ILE A 240 -3.04 -1.33 -25.00
N PHE A 241 -2.25 -1.37 -26.07
CA PHE A 241 -1.55 -0.19 -26.58
C PHE A 241 -2.52 0.90 -27.04
N MET A 242 -3.53 0.54 -27.85
CA MET A 242 -4.56 1.46 -28.36
C MET A 242 -5.42 2.09 -27.25
N LEU A 243 -5.55 1.40 -26.11
CA LEU A 243 -6.21 1.89 -24.90
C LEU A 243 -5.22 2.52 -23.89
N ILE A 244 -4.20 3.22 -24.42
CA ILE A 244 -3.22 3.99 -23.62
C ILE A 244 -2.51 3.13 -22.56
N GLY A 245 -2.24 1.88 -22.87
CA GLY A 245 -1.59 0.95 -21.95
C GLY A 245 -2.45 0.60 -20.73
N ILE A 246 -3.72 0.32 -20.93
CA ILE A 246 -4.63 -0.16 -19.87
C ILE A 246 -4.02 -1.37 -19.15
N ASN A 247 -4.18 -1.45 -17.83
CA ASN A 247 -3.67 -2.59 -17.07
C ASN A 247 -4.54 -3.84 -17.33
N THR A 248 -3.93 -5.01 -17.33
CA THR A 248 -4.63 -6.29 -17.57
C THR A 248 -5.76 -6.57 -16.62
N VAL A 249 -5.68 -6.12 -15.36
CA VAL A 249 -6.79 -6.26 -14.38
C VAL A 249 -7.97 -5.36 -14.76
N ASP A 250 -7.68 -4.15 -15.22
CA ASP A 250 -8.71 -3.20 -15.64
C ASP A 250 -9.34 -3.65 -16.97
N LEU A 251 -8.51 -4.11 -17.94
CA LEU A 251 -8.98 -4.68 -19.21
C LEU A 251 -9.91 -5.88 -18.99
N HIS A 252 -9.53 -6.79 -18.09
CA HIS A 252 -10.34 -7.96 -17.73
C HIS A 252 -11.69 -7.57 -17.11
N GLY A 253 -11.73 -6.47 -16.37
CA GLY A 253 -12.91 -5.96 -15.68
C GLY A 253 -13.86 -5.11 -16.52
N LEU A 254 -13.53 -4.80 -17.79
CA LEU A 254 -14.35 -3.97 -18.65
C LEU A 254 -15.73 -4.60 -18.91
N LYS A 255 -16.79 -3.78 -18.85
CA LYS A 255 -18.16 -4.26 -19.00
C LYS A 255 -18.79 -3.84 -20.33
N ALA A 256 -18.66 -2.59 -20.70
CA ALA A 256 -19.33 -2.04 -21.88
C ALA A 256 -18.58 -0.84 -22.44
N ILE A 257 -18.93 -0.47 -23.66
CA ILE A 257 -18.61 0.82 -24.28
C ILE A 257 -19.83 1.72 -24.09
N THR A 258 -19.60 2.96 -23.72
CA THR A 258 -20.67 3.97 -23.55
C THR A 258 -21.29 4.32 -24.91
N LYS A 259 -22.46 4.98 -24.89
CA LYS A 259 -23.13 5.46 -26.11
C LYS A 259 -22.27 6.42 -26.93
N ASP A 260 -21.38 7.14 -26.25
CA ASP A 260 -20.43 8.09 -26.87
C ASP A 260 -19.14 7.42 -27.37
N GLY A 261 -19.11 6.08 -27.45
CA GLY A 261 -17.98 5.32 -27.95
C GLY A 261 -16.76 5.32 -27.05
N ARG A 262 -16.95 5.39 -25.73
CA ARG A 262 -15.87 5.44 -24.75
C ARG A 262 -15.85 4.21 -23.86
N ILE A 263 -14.68 3.85 -23.38
CA ILE A 263 -14.51 2.89 -22.29
C ILE A 263 -14.28 3.68 -21.00
N GLU A 264 -15.19 3.51 -20.06
CA GLU A 264 -15.11 4.13 -18.74
C GLU A 264 -14.93 3.05 -17.68
N TYR A 265 -13.94 3.25 -16.83
CA TYR A 265 -13.65 2.32 -15.75
C TYR A 265 -12.97 3.00 -14.56
N LYS A 266 -13.13 2.40 -13.40
CA LYS A 266 -12.45 2.79 -12.18
C LYS A 266 -11.19 1.93 -12.03
N ARG A 267 -10.00 2.56 -12.09
CA ARG A 267 -8.74 1.82 -12.04
C ARG A 267 -8.62 1.05 -10.72
N ALA A 268 -8.44 -0.25 -10.79
CA ALA A 268 -8.39 -1.15 -9.63
C ALA A 268 -7.32 -0.77 -8.59
N LYS A 269 -6.17 -0.23 -9.04
CA LYS A 269 -5.07 0.14 -8.13
C LYS A 269 -5.28 1.46 -7.39
N THR A 270 -5.92 2.44 -8.00
CA THR A 270 -5.94 3.83 -7.49
C THR A 270 -7.33 4.39 -7.28
N GLY A 271 -8.39 3.68 -7.70
CA GLY A 271 -9.77 4.14 -7.63
C GLY A 271 -10.10 5.30 -8.58
N ARG A 272 -9.17 5.76 -9.43
CA ARG A 272 -9.39 6.86 -10.37
C ARG A 272 -10.30 6.43 -11.52
N LEU A 273 -11.16 7.34 -11.94
CA LEU A 273 -11.97 7.20 -13.14
C LEU A 273 -11.12 7.46 -14.38
N TYR A 274 -11.24 6.60 -15.36
CA TYR A 274 -10.69 6.72 -16.70
C TYR A 274 -11.82 6.72 -17.69
N SER A 275 -11.68 7.54 -18.72
CA SER A 275 -12.56 7.60 -19.88
C SER A 275 -11.66 7.68 -21.11
N ILE A 276 -11.68 6.64 -21.94
CA ILE A 276 -10.82 6.48 -23.12
C ILE A 276 -11.72 6.33 -24.33
N LYS A 277 -11.55 7.20 -25.33
CA LYS A 277 -12.24 7.07 -26.61
C LYS A 277 -11.76 5.80 -27.33
N VAL A 278 -12.70 4.99 -27.80
CA VAL A 278 -12.40 3.78 -28.55
C VAL A 278 -12.22 4.13 -30.01
N GLU A 279 -10.99 4.08 -30.48
CA GLU A 279 -10.68 4.34 -31.89
C GLU A 279 -11.13 3.15 -32.77
N PRO A 280 -11.39 3.38 -34.09
CA PRO A 280 -11.93 2.33 -34.97
C PRO A 280 -11.09 1.05 -35.02
N GLU A 281 -9.76 1.17 -34.92
CA GLU A 281 -8.85 0.03 -34.91
C GLU A 281 -9.00 -0.82 -33.63
N ALA A 282 -9.19 -0.16 -32.49
CA ALA A 282 -9.46 -0.83 -31.23
C ALA A 282 -10.84 -1.50 -31.24
N MET A 283 -11.84 -0.85 -31.84
CA MET A 283 -13.19 -1.38 -31.97
C MET A 283 -13.20 -2.72 -32.72
N LYS A 284 -12.46 -2.83 -33.84
CA LYS A 284 -12.34 -4.10 -34.60
C LYS A 284 -11.84 -5.25 -33.72
N ILE A 285 -10.87 -5.00 -32.86
CA ILE A 285 -10.35 -6.03 -31.95
C ILE A 285 -11.39 -6.37 -30.88
N ILE A 286 -12.08 -5.38 -30.33
CA ILE A 286 -13.12 -5.59 -29.31
C ILE A 286 -14.26 -6.44 -29.90
N GLU A 287 -14.69 -6.14 -31.11
CA GLU A 287 -15.76 -6.91 -31.80
C GLU A 287 -15.33 -8.35 -32.08
N LYS A 288 -14.08 -8.55 -32.54
CA LYS A 288 -13.52 -9.87 -32.77
C LYS A 288 -13.49 -10.76 -31.51
N TYR A 289 -13.26 -10.15 -30.35
CA TYR A 289 -13.12 -10.84 -29.08
C TYR A 289 -14.19 -10.46 -28.06
N ARG A 290 -15.39 -10.14 -28.53
CA ARG A 290 -16.52 -9.79 -27.65
C ARG A 290 -16.86 -10.92 -26.69
N GLY A 291 -17.11 -10.57 -25.43
CA GLY A 291 -17.46 -11.50 -24.37
C GLY A 291 -18.94 -11.50 -24.03
N VAL A 292 -19.34 -12.45 -23.22
CA VAL A 292 -20.69 -12.60 -22.65
C VAL A 292 -20.77 -11.95 -21.26
N ASN A 293 -19.83 -12.28 -20.39
CA ASN A 293 -19.81 -11.79 -18.99
C ASN A 293 -19.04 -10.47 -18.81
N GLY A 294 -18.35 -10.03 -19.85
CA GLY A 294 -17.60 -8.79 -19.91
C GLY A 294 -17.54 -8.24 -21.33
N LEU A 295 -16.91 -7.07 -21.49
CA LEU A 295 -16.71 -6.50 -22.84
C LEU A 295 -15.94 -7.44 -23.75
N LEU A 296 -14.97 -8.17 -23.20
CA LEU A 296 -14.10 -9.09 -23.90
C LEU A 296 -14.24 -10.52 -23.38
N CYS A 297 -14.09 -11.50 -24.23
CA CYS A 297 -14.14 -12.93 -23.90
C CYS A 297 -13.08 -13.40 -22.91
N ILE A 298 -12.14 -12.53 -22.55
CA ILE A 298 -11.14 -12.82 -21.52
C ILE A 298 -11.78 -13.03 -20.14
N ALA A 299 -12.88 -12.34 -19.85
CA ALA A 299 -13.65 -12.52 -18.60
C ALA A 299 -14.40 -13.85 -18.57
N ASP A 300 -14.71 -14.42 -19.73
CA ASP A 300 -15.36 -15.72 -19.87
C ASP A 300 -14.36 -16.87 -19.76
N ARG A 301 -13.14 -16.67 -20.29
CA ARG A 301 -12.09 -17.71 -20.35
C ARG A 301 -11.27 -17.83 -19.06
N TRP A 302 -11.09 -16.74 -18.35
CA TRP A 302 -10.29 -16.68 -17.11
C TRP A 302 -11.08 -16.03 -15.99
N SER A 303 -11.36 -16.78 -14.96
CA SER A 303 -12.03 -16.27 -13.75
C SER A 303 -11.18 -15.30 -12.95
N ASP A 304 -9.87 -15.33 -13.08
CA ASP A 304 -8.91 -14.44 -12.39
C ASP A 304 -8.01 -13.70 -13.41
N SER A 305 -8.00 -12.38 -13.30
CA SER A 305 -7.15 -11.50 -14.09
C SER A 305 -5.65 -11.76 -13.95
N ARG A 306 -5.20 -12.36 -12.84
CA ARG A 306 -3.79 -12.76 -12.63
C ARG A 306 -3.42 -13.93 -13.53
N ASN A 307 -4.30 -14.91 -13.64
CA ASN A 307 -4.11 -16.04 -14.55
C ASN A 307 -4.07 -15.55 -16.01
N PHE A 308 -5.00 -14.68 -16.38
CA PHE A 308 -4.98 -14.05 -17.71
C PHE A 308 -3.65 -13.32 -17.97
N ARG A 309 -3.22 -12.47 -17.03
CA ARG A 309 -1.94 -11.74 -17.15
C ARG A 309 -0.74 -12.67 -17.31
N HIS A 310 -0.72 -13.79 -16.58
CA HIS A 310 0.35 -14.78 -16.70
C HIS A 310 0.35 -15.41 -18.11
N GLN A 311 -0.80 -15.82 -18.60
CA GLN A 311 -0.94 -16.45 -19.90
C GLN A 311 -0.59 -15.51 -21.06
N ILE A 312 -1.10 -14.27 -21.06
CA ILE A 312 -0.78 -13.30 -22.10
C ILE A 312 0.72 -12.96 -22.12
N ASN A 313 1.35 -12.72 -20.97
CA ASN A 313 2.78 -12.43 -20.92
C ASN A 313 3.61 -13.61 -21.41
N LYS A 314 3.27 -14.84 -21.03
CA LYS A 314 3.93 -16.05 -21.51
C LYS A 314 3.78 -16.23 -23.03
N ALA A 315 2.60 -15.92 -23.58
CA ALA A 315 2.35 -16.00 -25.01
C ALA A 315 3.15 -14.92 -25.78
N LEU A 316 3.17 -13.69 -25.30
CA LEU A 316 3.94 -12.58 -25.89
C LEU A 316 5.44 -12.87 -25.93
N GLN A 317 6.01 -13.44 -24.86
CA GLN A 317 7.41 -13.84 -24.81
C GLN A 317 7.77 -15.01 -25.74
N ARG A 318 6.78 -15.66 -26.34
CA ARG A 318 6.94 -16.76 -27.27
C ARG A 318 6.63 -16.35 -28.71
N ILE A 319 6.40 -15.09 -29.01
CA ILE A 319 6.30 -14.58 -30.37
C ILE A 319 7.68 -14.63 -31.00
N GLY A 320 7.83 -15.41 -32.07
CA GLY A 320 9.11 -15.62 -32.73
C GLY A 320 9.04 -16.75 -33.74
N GLU A 321 10.21 -17.13 -34.27
CA GLU A 321 10.32 -18.20 -35.23
C GLU A 321 10.01 -19.56 -34.63
N VAL A 322 9.23 -20.36 -35.32
CA VAL A 322 8.79 -21.68 -34.88
C VAL A 322 9.39 -22.75 -35.78
N GLU A 323 10.30 -23.54 -35.22
CA GLU A 323 10.81 -24.76 -35.89
C GLU A 323 10.11 -26.00 -35.31
N ARG A 324 9.80 -26.97 -36.18
CA ARG A 324 9.29 -28.29 -35.78
C ARG A 324 10.33 -29.35 -36.08
N LYS A 325 10.86 -30.00 -35.00
CA LYS A 325 11.89 -31.04 -35.15
C LYS A 325 11.36 -32.42 -34.79
N GLY A 326 11.76 -33.43 -35.64
CA GLY A 326 11.44 -34.83 -35.45
C GLY A 326 10.02 -35.23 -35.88
N ARG A 327 9.77 -36.56 -35.99
CA ARG A 327 8.47 -37.14 -36.38
C ARG A 327 7.31 -36.73 -35.46
N GLY A 328 7.57 -36.45 -34.15
CA GLY A 328 6.58 -35.97 -33.20
C GLY A 328 6.35 -34.46 -33.25
N GLY A 329 7.01 -33.71 -34.13
CA GLY A 329 6.82 -32.28 -34.32
C GLY A 329 7.18 -31.44 -33.07
N LYS A 330 8.21 -31.83 -32.32
CA LYS A 330 8.66 -31.05 -31.14
C LYS A 330 8.91 -29.61 -31.55
N LYS A 331 8.19 -28.69 -30.92
CA LYS A 331 8.19 -27.29 -31.24
C LYS A 331 9.31 -26.58 -30.46
N ILE A 332 10.18 -25.92 -31.22
CA ILE A 332 11.22 -25.05 -30.74
C ILE A 332 10.85 -23.62 -31.15
N ILE A 333 10.82 -22.71 -30.21
CA ILE A 333 10.47 -21.31 -30.47
C ILE A 333 11.68 -20.43 -30.12
N THR A 334 12.20 -19.73 -31.13
CA THR A 334 13.20 -18.68 -30.96
C THR A 334 12.47 -17.35 -30.84
N SER A 335 12.38 -16.84 -29.62
CA SER A 335 11.61 -15.63 -29.36
C SER A 335 12.24 -14.40 -29.98
N ALA A 336 11.44 -13.60 -30.68
CA ALA A 336 11.83 -12.28 -31.20
C ALA A 336 11.69 -11.18 -30.07
N PHE A 337 10.91 -11.46 -29.02
CA PHE A 337 10.62 -10.51 -27.94
C PHE A 337 10.64 -11.21 -26.57
N PRO A 338 11.79 -11.75 -26.11
CA PRO A 338 11.86 -12.65 -24.96
C PRO A 338 11.48 -12.00 -23.61
N GLU A 339 11.59 -10.68 -23.51
CA GLU A 339 11.26 -9.93 -22.28
C GLU A 339 9.91 -9.22 -22.33
N LEU A 340 9.16 -9.37 -23.44
CA LEU A 340 7.93 -8.64 -23.68
C LEU A 340 6.85 -9.00 -22.65
N THR A 341 6.25 -7.97 -22.09
CA THR A 341 5.06 -8.09 -21.24
C THR A 341 4.03 -7.03 -21.62
N THR A 342 2.78 -7.21 -21.21
CA THR A 342 1.72 -6.23 -21.45
C THR A 342 2.06 -4.82 -20.95
N TYR A 343 2.91 -4.71 -19.95
CA TYR A 343 3.33 -3.42 -19.40
C TYR A 343 4.19 -2.59 -20.36
N TRP A 344 4.88 -3.23 -21.31
CA TRP A 344 5.65 -2.54 -22.35
C TRP A 344 4.75 -1.68 -23.26
N ALA A 345 3.51 -2.10 -23.50
CA ALA A 345 2.56 -1.29 -24.26
C ALA A 345 2.37 0.10 -23.66
N ARG A 346 2.25 0.18 -22.35
CA ARG A 346 2.10 1.46 -21.63
C ARG A 346 3.35 2.34 -21.68
N HIS A 347 4.52 1.73 -21.53
CA HIS A 347 5.78 2.47 -21.63
C HIS A 347 6.03 2.95 -23.07
N SER A 348 5.75 2.11 -24.06
CA SER A 348 5.91 2.48 -25.47
C SER A 348 4.97 3.61 -25.85
N TRP A 349 3.69 3.55 -25.44
CA TRP A 349 2.75 4.64 -25.67
C TRP A 349 3.26 5.95 -25.08
N ALA A 350 3.72 5.94 -23.83
CA ALA A 350 4.22 7.13 -23.15
C ALA A 350 5.50 7.70 -23.81
N THR A 351 6.43 6.84 -24.20
CA THR A 351 7.67 7.26 -24.87
C THR A 351 7.36 7.86 -26.23
N ILE A 352 6.52 7.22 -27.04
CA ILE A 352 6.13 7.71 -28.37
C ILE A 352 5.34 9.01 -28.26
N ALA A 353 4.48 9.16 -27.26
CA ALA A 353 3.78 10.41 -27.01
C ALA A 353 4.74 11.55 -26.70
N ALA A 354 5.79 11.30 -25.92
CA ALA A 354 6.84 12.28 -25.64
C ALA A 354 7.65 12.61 -26.91
N ASP A 355 7.99 11.61 -27.74
CA ASP A 355 8.70 11.79 -29.01
C ASP A 355 7.87 12.56 -30.07
N LEU A 356 6.54 12.63 -29.88
CA LEU A 356 5.61 13.45 -30.67
C LEU A 356 5.35 14.83 -30.07
N ASP A 357 6.17 15.28 -29.12
CA ASP A 357 6.03 16.55 -28.42
C ASP A 357 4.66 16.76 -27.75
N ILE A 358 4.03 15.67 -27.29
CA ILE A 358 2.80 15.75 -26.49
C ILE A 358 3.21 16.22 -25.08
N PRO A 359 2.58 17.28 -24.54
CA PRO A 359 2.96 17.82 -23.23
C PRO A 359 2.90 16.78 -22.10
N ASP A 360 3.90 16.77 -21.22
CA ASP A 360 4.00 15.85 -20.09
C ASP A 360 2.73 15.83 -19.22
N ALA A 361 2.07 16.96 -19.08
CA ALA A 361 0.79 17.06 -18.35
C ALA A 361 -0.32 16.22 -19.00
N VAL A 362 -0.39 16.18 -20.34
CA VAL A 362 -1.36 15.37 -21.10
C VAL A 362 -0.99 13.89 -20.99
N ILE A 363 0.30 13.55 -21.13
CA ILE A 363 0.80 12.18 -20.95
C ILE A 363 0.51 11.69 -19.54
N SER A 364 0.80 12.50 -18.53
CA SER A 364 0.53 12.19 -17.12
C SER A 364 -0.96 11.99 -16.87
N GLN A 365 -1.82 12.84 -17.44
CA GLN A 365 -3.28 12.69 -17.37
C GLN A 365 -3.74 11.40 -18.03
N ALA A 366 -3.28 11.10 -19.23
CA ALA A 366 -3.61 9.89 -20.00
C ALA A 366 -3.20 8.61 -19.25
N LEU A 367 -2.04 8.62 -18.63
CA LEU A 367 -1.55 7.53 -17.79
C LEU A 367 -2.16 7.52 -16.39
N GLY A 368 -2.91 8.55 -16.00
CA GLY A 368 -3.50 8.71 -14.67
C GLY A 368 -2.46 8.74 -13.57
N HIS A 369 -1.31 9.28 -13.86
CA HIS A 369 -0.40 9.66 -12.81
C HIS A 369 -0.98 10.88 -12.08
N SER A 370 -0.83 10.94 -10.75
CA SER A 370 -1.02 12.18 -10.04
C SER A 370 0.14 13.09 -10.48
N GLY A 371 -0.10 13.98 -11.42
CA GLY A 371 0.68 15.21 -11.48
C GLY A 371 0.60 15.84 -10.09
N ASP A 372 1.51 16.71 -9.70
CA ASP A 372 1.56 17.34 -8.37
C ASP A 372 0.17 17.70 -7.84
N THR A 373 -0.51 16.69 -7.25
CA THR A 373 -1.85 16.82 -6.65
C THR A 373 -1.79 17.59 -5.34
N ASN A 374 -0.59 17.98 -4.93
CA ASN A 374 -0.38 18.93 -3.83
C ASN A 374 -0.53 20.39 -4.28
N SER A 375 -0.68 20.67 -5.59
CA SER A 375 -1.09 21.97 -6.06
C SER A 375 -2.60 22.09 -5.91
N THR A 376 -3.06 23.01 -5.07
CA THR A 376 -4.47 23.42 -4.95
C THR A 376 -5.09 23.73 -6.31
N THR A 377 -4.30 24.15 -7.28
CA THR A 377 -4.69 24.40 -8.66
C THR A 377 -5.20 23.15 -9.40
N ALA A 378 -4.65 21.96 -9.10
CA ALA A 378 -5.09 20.71 -9.75
C ALA A 378 -6.54 20.31 -9.41
N ILE A 379 -7.08 20.81 -8.30
CA ILE A 379 -8.48 20.59 -7.87
C ILE A 379 -9.45 21.37 -8.79
N TYR A 380 -9.02 22.51 -9.30
CA TYR A 380 -9.84 23.42 -10.13
C TYR A 380 -9.73 23.15 -11.64
N ILE A 381 -8.70 22.40 -12.08
CA ILE A 381 -8.52 22.09 -13.49
C ILE A 381 -9.42 20.92 -13.88
N LYS A 382 -10.48 21.18 -14.61
CA LYS A 382 -11.32 20.13 -15.23
C LYS A 382 -10.44 19.29 -16.18
N ARG A 383 -10.46 17.99 -16.02
CA ARG A 383 -9.76 17.06 -16.93
C ARG A 383 -10.26 17.27 -18.35
N ASN A 384 -9.33 17.51 -19.27
CA ASN A 384 -9.65 17.70 -20.67
C ASN A 384 -9.46 16.37 -21.40
N GLU A 385 -10.53 15.56 -21.46
CA GLU A 385 -10.53 14.27 -22.16
C GLU A 385 -10.19 14.42 -23.64
N LYS A 386 -10.63 15.51 -24.26
CA LYS A 386 -10.37 15.79 -25.67
C LYS A 386 -8.90 15.88 -26.00
N LYS A 387 -8.07 16.49 -25.12
CA LYS A 387 -6.61 16.52 -25.31
C LYS A 387 -5.99 15.12 -25.24
N VAL A 388 -6.50 14.27 -24.36
CA VAL A 388 -6.05 12.88 -24.26
C VAL A 388 -6.45 12.07 -25.49
N ASP A 389 -7.65 12.28 -26.02
CA ASP A 389 -8.14 11.63 -27.23
C ASP A 389 -7.30 12.04 -28.46
N GLU A 390 -7.02 13.34 -28.61
CA GLU A 390 -6.16 13.87 -29.67
C GLU A 390 -4.73 13.31 -29.57
N ALA A 391 -4.17 13.26 -28.33
CA ALA A 391 -2.86 12.67 -28.09
C ALA A 391 -2.83 11.18 -28.47
N ASN A 392 -3.85 10.41 -28.04
CA ASN A 392 -3.94 9.00 -28.39
C ASN A 392 -4.06 8.80 -29.91
N ARG A 393 -4.90 9.59 -30.58
CA ARG A 393 -5.03 9.52 -32.05
C ARG A 393 -3.70 9.78 -32.75
N ARG A 394 -2.96 10.81 -32.38
CA ARG A 394 -1.63 11.11 -32.94
C ARG A 394 -0.65 9.96 -32.75
N VAL A 395 -0.60 9.35 -31.56
CA VAL A 395 0.25 8.17 -31.31
C VAL A 395 -0.14 7.01 -32.19
N LEU A 396 -1.45 6.73 -32.34
CA LEU A 396 -1.92 5.64 -33.20
C LEU A 396 -1.66 5.92 -34.67
N ASP A 397 -1.88 7.14 -35.15
CA ASP A 397 -1.59 7.53 -36.54
C ASP A 397 -0.11 7.35 -36.88
N TRP A 398 0.77 7.75 -35.95
CA TRP A 398 2.21 7.56 -36.15
C TRP A 398 2.61 6.09 -36.16
N VAL A 399 2.12 5.28 -35.23
CA VAL A 399 2.50 3.87 -35.12
C VAL A 399 1.89 3.04 -36.28
N LEU A 400 0.60 3.24 -36.57
CA LEU A 400 -0.12 2.38 -37.51
C LEU A 400 0.03 2.81 -38.99
N TYR A 401 0.14 4.12 -39.24
CA TYR A 401 0.06 4.68 -40.58
C TYR A 401 1.28 5.51 -40.99
N GLY A 402 2.22 5.74 -40.09
CA GLY A 402 3.38 6.58 -40.34
C GLY A 402 3.10 8.07 -40.52
N LYS A 403 1.94 8.52 -40.04
CA LYS A 403 1.52 9.93 -40.08
C LYS A 403 1.95 10.61 -38.81
N LYS A 404 2.94 11.48 -38.90
CA LYS A 404 3.49 12.26 -37.77
C LYS A 404 2.70 13.55 -37.53
#